data_64826f58d6abbc9e39c4d1214a87f0d7
#
_entry.id   64826f58d6abbc9e39c4d1214a87f0d7
#
_cell.length_a   1.000
_cell.length_b   1.000
_cell.length_c   1.000
_cell.angle_alpha   90.00
_cell.angle_beta   90.00
_cell.angle_gamma   90.00
#
_symmetry.space_group_name_H-M   'P 1'
#
loop_
_entity.id
_entity.type
_entity.pdbx_description
1 polymer ?
#
loop_
_entity_poly.entity_id
_entity_poly.type
_entity_poly.pdbx_seq_one_letter_code
_entity_poly.pdbx_strand_id
1 'polypeptide(L)'
;GQMGWKYTYGLDMSGYKYLVLKLDKVQKVGACIMLYTENNIWSDCCQYPVGEEVLVAVPLHDITYTSGELQGEPVDVSHVMIVALYADQGGVIDVADMYLTNNEDYSSDAVSVFSVKSKTSKADGIVYDLSGVRMNGTDNLPKGIYIKDGKKFVVK
;
A
#
# COMPACT_ATOMS: atom_id res chain seq x y z
N GLY A 1 14.73 14.14 -7.51
CA GLY A 1 13.50 13.74 -8.24
C GLY A 1 12.43 13.24 -7.31
N GLN A 2 11.19 13.27 -7.76
CA GLN A 2 10.02 12.81 -7.01
C GLN A 2 9.23 11.82 -7.85
N MET A 3 8.75 10.76 -7.20
CA MET A 3 7.87 9.74 -7.77
C MET A 3 6.79 9.40 -6.73
N GLY A 4 5.56 9.14 -7.16
CA GLY A 4 4.50 8.84 -6.21
C GLY A 4 3.23 8.31 -6.83
N TRP A 5 2.27 7.98 -5.96
CA TRP A 5 0.96 7.42 -6.27
C TRP A 5 -0.12 8.42 -5.89
N LYS A 6 -1.03 8.67 -6.83
CA LYS A 6 -2.20 9.51 -6.63
C LYS A 6 -3.44 8.65 -6.41
N TYR A 7 -4.25 9.03 -5.44
CA TYR A 7 -5.49 8.34 -5.09
C TYR A 7 -6.67 9.25 -5.43
N THR A 8 -7.53 8.84 -6.35
CA THR A 8 -8.65 9.64 -6.87
C THR A 8 -9.62 10.10 -5.78
N TYR A 9 -9.79 9.29 -4.75
CA TYR A 9 -10.73 9.54 -3.64
C TYR A 9 -10.06 9.73 -2.29
N GLY A 10 -8.74 9.87 -2.29
CA GLY A 10 -7.94 9.84 -1.07
C GLY A 10 -7.76 8.43 -0.50
N LEU A 11 -6.67 8.25 0.23
CA LEU A 11 -6.34 7.05 0.98
C LEU A 11 -6.56 7.34 2.46
N ASP A 12 -7.45 6.60 3.10
CA ASP A 12 -7.65 6.67 4.55
C ASP A 12 -6.64 5.76 5.25
N MET A 13 -5.69 6.37 5.97
CA MET A 13 -4.69 5.70 6.78
C MET A 13 -4.97 5.83 8.29
N SER A 14 -6.07 6.49 8.69
CA SER A 14 -6.36 6.82 10.10
C SER A 14 -6.51 5.61 11.02
N GLY A 15 -6.85 4.45 10.45
CA GLY A 15 -6.96 3.17 11.17
C GLY A 15 -5.62 2.47 11.46
N TYR A 16 -4.49 3.06 11.04
CA TYR A 16 -3.16 2.45 11.18
C TYR A 16 -2.22 3.35 11.99
N LYS A 17 -1.30 2.73 12.72
CA LYS A 17 -0.28 3.45 13.49
C LYS A 17 0.87 3.91 12.61
N TYR A 18 1.26 3.09 11.64
CA TYR A 18 2.47 3.31 10.85
C TYR A 18 2.24 3.13 9.35
N LEU A 19 2.85 4.00 8.56
CA LEU A 19 3.19 3.74 7.16
C LEU A 19 4.66 3.30 7.13
N VAL A 20 4.91 2.07 6.68
CA VAL A 20 6.25 1.48 6.66
C VAL A 20 6.77 1.44 5.24
N LEU A 21 7.97 2.01 5.03
CA LEU A 21 8.76 1.87 3.81
C LEU A 21 9.90 0.89 4.07
N LYS A 22 9.93 -0.20 3.33
CA LYS A 22 11.03 -1.17 3.34
C LYS A 22 11.86 -1.00 2.08
N LEU A 23 13.16 -0.84 2.26
CA LEU A 23 14.13 -0.65 1.18
C LEU A 23 14.98 -1.91 0.99
N ASP A 24 15.43 -2.15 -0.25
CA ASP A 24 16.39 -3.23 -0.54
C ASP A 24 17.80 -2.90 -0.03
N LYS A 25 18.11 -1.63 0.10
CA LYS A 25 19.41 -1.16 0.59
C LYS A 25 19.31 0.24 1.21
N VAL A 26 20.31 0.53 2.06
CA VAL A 26 20.46 1.83 2.70
C VAL A 26 20.62 2.95 1.68
N GLN A 27 19.91 4.05 1.85
CA GLN A 27 20.08 5.26 1.04
C GLN A 27 21.30 6.04 1.51
N LYS A 28 22.07 6.54 0.54
CA LYS A 28 23.26 7.38 0.81
C LYS A 28 23.06 8.85 0.40
N VAL A 29 21.85 9.21 0.04
CA VAL A 29 21.47 10.55 -0.38
C VAL A 29 20.27 11.00 0.41
N GLY A 30 20.04 12.30 0.50
CA GLY A 30 18.83 12.83 1.12
C GLY A 30 17.60 12.27 0.42
N ALA A 31 16.74 11.65 1.19
CA ALA A 31 15.49 11.09 0.72
C ALA A 31 14.39 11.27 1.76
N CYS A 32 13.15 11.41 1.32
CA CYS A 32 11.99 11.46 2.21
C CYS A 32 10.75 10.81 1.61
N ILE A 33 9.87 10.37 2.50
CA ILE A 33 8.47 10.04 2.17
C ILE A 33 7.71 11.36 2.24
N MET A 34 6.87 11.63 1.23
CA MET A 34 6.04 12.83 1.16
C MET A 34 4.57 12.44 1.16
N LEU A 35 3.79 13.04 2.06
CA LEU A 35 2.34 12.86 2.14
C LEU A 35 1.66 14.19 1.83
N TYR A 36 0.72 14.17 0.88
CA TYR A 36 -0.10 15.32 0.50
C TYR A 36 -1.57 14.98 0.71
N THR A 37 -2.30 15.88 1.31
CA THR A 37 -3.75 15.77 1.51
C THR A 37 -4.55 16.43 0.40
N GLU A 38 -3.87 17.12 -0.53
CA GLU A 38 -4.46 17.62 -1.76
C GLU A 38 -3.89 16.92 -3.00
N ASN A 39 -4.63 16.95 -4.09
CA ASN A 39 -4.21 16.39 -5.38
C ASN A 39 -3.22 17.32 -6.13
N ASN A 40 -2.32 17.94 -5.40
CA ASN A 40 -1.36 18.91 -5.91
C ASN A 40 -0.02 18.75 -5.18
N ILE A 41 1.07 18.51 -5.94
CA ILE A 41 2.42 18.35 -5.38
C ILE A 41 3.05 19.69 -4.90
N TRP A 42 2.36 20.79 -5.10
CA TRP A 42 2.78 22.12 -4.62
C TRP A 42 1.96 22.60 -3.40
N SER A 43 1.06 21.74 -2.89
CA SER A 43 0.29 22.01 -1.69
C SER A 43 1.08 21.67 -0.41
N ASP A 44 0.39 21.87 0.73
CA ASP A 44 0.93 21.47 2.03
C ASP A 44 1.34 19.99 2.05
N CYS A 45 2.51 19.70 2.57
CA CYS A 45 2.97 18.33 2.66
C CYS A 45 3.74 18.03 3.95
N CYS A 46 3.66 16.77 4.37
CA CYS A 46 4.58 16.19 5.33
C CYS A 46 5.76 15.56 4.59
N GLN A 47 6.99 15.94 4.94
CA GLN A 47 8.22 15.33 4.46
C GLN A 47 8.85 14.56 5.61
N TYR A 48 8.78 13.24 5.57
CA TYR A 48 9.35 12.38 6.58
C TYR A 48 10.69 11.80 6.09
N PRO A 49 11.80 12.03 6.80
CA PRO A 49 13.13 11.61 6.33
C PRO A 49 13.25 10.08 6.28
N VAL A 50 13.89 9.56 5.26
CA VAL A 50 14.21 8.13 5.12
C VAL A 50 15.46 7.77 5.93
N GLY A 51 16.43 8.66 6.03
CA GLY A 51 17.68 8.41 6.77
C GLY A 51 18.53 7.30 6.15
N GLU A 52 19.31 6.61 7.00
CA GLU A 52 20.22 5.52 6.60
C GLU A 52 19.68 4.12 6.97
N GLU A 53 18.37 3.98 7.12
CA GLU A 53 17.72 2.75 7.53
C GLU A 53 17.08 2.04 6.33
N VAL A 54 17.02 0.71 6.37
CA VAL A 54 16.33 -0.09 5.36
C VAL A 54 14.85 -0.27 5.68
N LEU A 55 14.42 0.08 6.89
CA LEU A 55 13.04 0.04 7.33
C LEU A 55 12.72 1.37 8.01
N VAL A 56 11.82 2.14 7.40
CA VAL A 56 11.40 3.45 7.88
C VAL A 56 9.92 3.38 8.24
N ALA A 57 9.59 3.66 9.49
CA ALA A 57 8.21 3.69 9.96
C ALA A 57 7.78 5.13 10.25
N VAL A 58 6.79 5.62 9.50
CA VAL A 58 6.18 6.94 9.68
C VAL A 58 5.06 6.80 10.72
N PRO A 59 5.16 7.45 11.89
CA PRO A 59 4.12 7.38 12.93
C PRO A 59 2.94 8.28 12.54
N LEU A 60 1.91 7.71 11.94
CA LEU A 60 0.83 8.44 11.27
C LEU A 60 0.06 9.42 12.16
N HIS A 61 0.00 9.18 13.46
CA HIS A 61 -0.71 10.05 14.42
C HIS A 61 0.16 11.14 15.04
N ASP A 62 1.48 11.13 14.76
CA ASP A 62 2.45 12.05 15.37
C ASP A 62 3.14 12.96 14.34
N ILE A 63 2.75 12.88 13.06
CA ILE A 63 3.32 13.68 11.99
C ILE A 63 2.58 15.01 11.80
N THR A 64 3.35 16.03 11.41
CA THR A 64 2.84 17.36 11.08
C THR A 64 3.23 17.75 9.66
N TYR A 65 2.51 18.71 9.07
CA TYR A 65 2.94 19.31 7.83
C TYR A 65 4.29 20.01 8.02
N THR A 66 5.22 19.75 7.10
CA THR A 66 6.58 20.30 7.17
C THR A 66 6.76 21.50 6.25
N SER A 67 5.81 21.73 5.34
CA SER A 67 5.81 22.86 4.42
C SER A 67 4.38 23.25 4.02
N GLY A 68 4.22 24.50 3.56
CA GLY A 68 2.96 25.08 3.14
C GLY A 68 2.33 25.98 4.20
N GLU A 69 1.06 26.32 4.03
CA GLU A 69 0.31 27.19 4.93
C GLU A 69 -0.04 26.48 6.25
N LEU A 70 -0.20 25.15 6.21
CA LEU A 70 -0.51 24.31 7.37
C LEU A 70 0.73 23.85 8.14
N GLN A 71 1.91 24.37 7.86
CA GLN A 71 3.16 23.94 8.51
C GLN A 71 3.04 23.94 10.03
N GLY A 72 3.32 22.78 10.65
CA GLY A 72 3.23 22.54 12.10
C GLY A 72 1.89 21.98 12.56
N GLU A 73 0.84 22.02 11.74
CA GLU A 73 -0.43 21.37 12.06
C GLU A 73 -0.36 19.87 11.85
N PRO A 74 -1.15 19.06 12.58
CA PRO A 74 -1.24 17.62 12.37
C PRO A 74 -1.70 17.30 10.93
N VAL A 75 -1.10 16.27 10.33
CA VAL A 75 -1.51 15.81 8.99
C VAL A 75 -2.85 15.08 9.07
N ASP A 76 -3.78 15.42 8.19
CA ASP A 76 -5.02 14.66 8.03
C ASP A 76 -4.76 13.35 7.29
N VAL A 77 -4.38 12.31 8.03
CA VAL A 77 -4.11 10.97 7.48
C VAL A 77 -5.36 10.20 7.08
N SER A 78 -6.57 10.74 7.34
CA SER A 78 -7.82 10.16 6.85
C SER A 78 -8.08 10.45 5.38
N HIS A 79 -7.34 11.41 4.79
CA HIS A 79 -7.54 11.85 3.41
C HIS A 79 -6.23 12.17 2.69
N VAL A 80 -5.37 11.17 2.52
CA VAL A 80 -4.10 11.34 1.80
C VAL A 80 -4.30 11.15 0.29
N MET A 81 -4.08 12.20 -0.48
CA MET A 81 -4.27 12.21 -1.93
C MET A 81 -3.04 11.74 -2.68
N ILE A 82 -1.84 11.99 -2.15
CA ILE A 82 -0.59 11.57 -2.79
C ILE A 82 0.35 11.02 -1.71
N VAL A 83 0.87 9.83 -1.95
CA VAL A 83 2.04 9.28 -1.28
C VAL A 83 3.20 9.32 -2.27
N ALA A 84 4.28 10.01 -1.94
CA ALA A 84 5.42 10.14 -2.83
C ALA A 84 6.74 9.85 -2.12
N LEU A 85 7.75 9.53 -2.92
CA LEU A 85 9.14 9.40 -2.51
C LEU A 85 9.95 10.46 -3.23
N TYR A 86 10.78 11.17 -2.51
CA TYR A 86 11.71 12.14 -3.03
C TYR A 86 13.13 11.68 -2.74
N ALA A 87 14.02 11.84 -3.71
CA ALA A 87 15.46 11.71 -3.52
C ALA A 87 16.18 12.89 -4.14
N ASP A 88 17.27 13.32 -3.50
CA ASP A 88 18.19 14.33 -4.02
C ASP A 88 18.79 13.91 -5.37
N GLN A 89 19.42 14.86 -6.05
CA GLN A 89 19.97 14.65 -7.38
C GLN A 89 20.98 13.50 -7.37
N GLY A 90 20.77 12.54 -8.26
CA GLY A 90 21.59 11.32 -8.36
C GLY A 90 21.22 10.22 -7.36
N GLY A 91 20.23 10.45 -6.50
CA GLY A 91 19.71 9.44 -5.58
C GLY A 91 18.85 8.40 -6.27
N VAL A 92 18.93 7.17 -5.78
CA VAL A 92 18.09 6.04 -6.17
C VAL A 92 17.50 5.45 -4.91
N ILE A 93 16.18 5.29 -4.87
CA ILE A 93 15.46 4.62 -3.80
C ILE A 93 14.99 3.26 -4.32
N ASP A 94 15.59 2.19 -3.83
CA ASP A 94 15.18 0.82 -4.17
C ASP A 94 14.16 0.33 -3.16
N VAL A 95 12.90 0.41 -3.53
CA VAL A 95 11.77 0.05 -2.65
C VAL A 95 11.49 -1.44 -2.76
N ALA A 96 11.62 -2.15 -1.64
CA ALA A 96 11.21 -3.54 -1.51
C ALA A 96 9.71 -3.69 -1.23
N ASP A 97 9.17 -2.84 -0.34
CA ASP A 97 7.73 -2.84 0.00
C ASP A 97 7.34 -1.50 0.64
N MET A 98 6.04 -1.19 0.60
CA MET A 98 5.44 -0.11 1.38
C MET A 98 4.04 -0.55 1.82
N TYR A 99 3.76 -0.47 3.12
CA TYR A 99 2.52 -0.99 3.69
C TYR A 99 2.09 -0.21 4.94
N LEU A 100 0.84 -0.39 5.32
CA LEU A 100 0.27 0.12 6.55
C LEU A 100 0.23 -0.99 7.60
N THR A 101 0.52 -0.67 8.87
CA THR A 101 0.49 -1.65 9.96
C THR A 101 0.13 -1.01 11.29
N ASN A 102 -0.42 -1.83 12.19
CA ASN A 102 -0.64 -1.51 13.59
C ASN A 102 0.40 -2.20 14.51
N ASN A 103 1.30 -3.00 13.94
CA ASN A 103 2.27 -3.78 14.70
C ASN A 103 3.44 -2.91 15.16
N GLU A 104 3.77 -2.99 16.46
CA GLU A 104 4.87 -2.23 17.07
C GLU A 104 6.26 -2.70 16.59
N ASP A 105 6.38 -3.91 16.09
CA ASP A 105 7.58 -4.44 15.45
C ASP A 105 7.65 -4.13 13.96
N TYR A 106 6.71 -3.31 13.45
CA TYR A 106 6.58 -2.91 12.06
C TYR A 106 6.38 -4.07 11.08
N SER A 107 5.98 -5.24 11.54
CA SER A 107 5.64 -6.36 10.66
C SER A 107 4.39 -6.05 9.84
N SER A 108 4.35 -6.57 8.60
CA SER A 108 3.24 -6.32 7.68
C SER A 108 1.97 -7.05 8.10
N ASP A 109 0.85 -6.34 8.18
CA ASP A 109 -0.51 -6.91 8.31
C ASP A 109 -1.06 -7.42 6.97
N ALA A 110 -0.21 -7.62 5.97
CA ALA A 110 -0.55 -8.02 4.62
C ALA A 110 -1.39 -6.99 3.82
N VAL A 111 -1.47 -5.74 4.24
CA VAL A 111 -2.08 -4.65 3.46
C VAL A 111 -0.98 -3.80 2.84
N SER A 112 -0.63 -4.08 1.58
CA SER A 112 0.34 -3.28 0.84
C SER A 112 -0.31 -2.03 0.24
N VAL A 113 0.34 -0.87 0.36
CA VAL A 113 -0.09 0.39 -0.27
C VAL A 113 0.04 0.32 -1.80
N PHE A 114 0.87 -0.57 -2.33
CA PHE A 114 1.11 -0.74 -3.77
C PHE A 114 0.37 -1.89 -4.42
N SER A 115 0.08 -2.93 -3.67
CA SER A 115 -0.68 -4.06 -4.17
C SER A 115 -1.86 -4.29 -3.24
N VAL A 116 -3.05 -4.19 -3.78
CA VAL A 116 -4.16 -4.98 -3.25
C VAL A 116 -3.72 -6.42 -3.50
N LYS A 117 -2.97 -7.02 -2.56
CA LYS A 117 -2.95 -8.47 -2.50
C LYS A 117 -4.40 -8.84 -2.25
N SER A 118 -5.11 -9.20 -3.33
CA SER A 118 -6.39 -9.87 -3.15
C SER A 118 -6.10 -10.91 -2.08
N LYS A 119 -6.78 -10.82 -0.92
CA LYS A 119 -6.85 -11.93 0.00
C LYS A 119 -7.39 -13.06 -0.86
N THR A 120 -6.52 -13.88 -1.39
CA THR A 120 -6.89 -15.24 -1.70
C THR A 120 -7.15 -15.85 -0.32
N SER A 121 -8.33 -15.56 0.23
CA SER A 121 -8.92 -16.51 1.13
C SER A 121 -8.77 -17.83 0.37
N LYS A 122 -7.97 -18.75 0.89
CA LYS A 122 -8.06 -20.14 0.46
C LYS A 122 -9.51 -20.50 0.67
N ALA A 123 -10.32 -20.28 -0.34
CA ALA A 123 -11.66 -20.82 -0.42
C ALA A 123 -11.44 -22.30 -0.73
N ASP A 124 -11.04 -23.06 0.29
CA ASP A 124 -10.81 -24.48 0.17
C ASP A 124 -12.08 -25.10 -0.41
N GLY A 125 -11.98 -25.57 -1.63
CA GLY A 125 -13.00 -26.37 -2.27
C GLY A 125 -14.16 -25.66 -2.96
N ILE A 126 -14.15 -24.33 -3.06
CA ILE A 126 -15.20 -23.62 -3.80
C ILE A 126 -14.96 -23.74 -5.31
N VAL A 127 -15.97 -24.18 -6.03
CA VAL A 127 -15.97 -24.29 -7.48
C VAL A 127 -16.78 -23.16 -8.10
N TYR A 128 -16.27 -22.60 -9.17
CA TYR A 128 -16.95 -21.59 -10.00
C TYR A 128 -17.06 -22.08 -11.44
N ASP A 129 -18.14 -21.73 -12.12
CA ASP A 129 -18.22 -21.86 -13.57
C ASP A 129 -17.45 -20.73 -14.27
N LEU A 130 -17.38 -20.75 -15.61
CA LEU A 130 -16.70 -19.71 -16.40
C LEU A 130 -17.36 -18.33 -16.33
N SER A 131 -18.61 -18.24 -15.86
CA SER A 131 -19.34 -17.00 -15.65
C SER A 131 -19.09 -16.40 -14.27
N GLY A 132 -18.28 -17.09 -13.42
CA GLY A 132 -17.99 -16.68 -12.05
C GLY A 132 -19.08 -17.06 -11.04
N VAL A 133 -20.07 -17.86 -11.43
CA VAL A 133 -21.12 -18.34 -10.53
C VAL A 133 -20.57 -19.47 -9.66
N ARG A 134 -20.79 -19.34 -8.34
CA ARG A 134 -20.39 -20.34 -7.38
C ARG A 134 -21.27 -21.59 -7.47
N MET A 135 -20.64 -22.74 -7.58
CA MET A 135 -21.31 -24.04 -7.62
C MET A 135 -21.41 -24.66 -6.21
N ASN A 136 -22.52 -25.29 -5.91
CA ASN A 136 -22.73 -25.98 -4.63
C ASN A 136 -22.15 -27.40 -4.70
N GLY A 137 -20.93 -27.55 -4.16
CA GLY A 137 -20.22 -28.83 -4.11
C GLY A 137 -19.41 -29.15 -5.36
N THR A 138 -18.64 -30.23 -5.28
CA THR A 138 -17.82 -30.78 -6.38
C THR A 138 -18.47 -32.00 -7.03
N ASP A 139 -19.47 -32.60 -6.35
CA ASP A 139 -20.14 -33.83 -6.78
C ASP A 139 -21.37 -33.47 -7.65
N ASN A 140 -21.51 -34.12 -8.79
CA ASN A 140 -22.60 -33.91 -9.75
C ASN A 140 -22.57 -32.56 -10.52
N LEU A 141 -21.39 -32.03 -10.80
CA LEU A 141 -21.27 -30.91 -11.71
C LEU A 141 -21.67 -31.33 -13.15
N PRO A 142 -22.48 -30.52 -13.84
CA PRO A 142 -22.75 -30.75 -15.29
C PRO A 142 -21.44 -30.77 -16.09
N LYS A 143 -21.47 -31.41 -17.26
CA LYS A 143 -20.34 -31.35 -18.18
C LYS A 143 -19.98 -29.91 -18.50
N GLY A 144 -18.73 -29.55 -18.32
CA GLY A 144 -18.31 -28.16 -18.48
C GLY A 144 -16.90 -27.89 -17.98
N ILE A 145 -16.54 -26.62 -18.03
CA ILE A 145 -15.26 -26.10 -17.57
C ILE A 145 -15.49 -25.32 -16.27
N TYR A 146 -14.70 -25.61 -15.26
CA TYR A 146 -14.81 -25.04 -13.92
C TYR A 146 -13.46 -24.56 -13.40
N ILE A 147 -13.51 -23.66 -12.40
CA ILE A 147 -12.34 -23.14 -11.69
C ILE A 147 -12.47 -23.52 -10.22
N LYS A 148 -11.45 -24.20 -9.69
CA LYS A 148 -11.30 -24.54 -8.26
C LYS A 148 -9.91 -24.16 -7.81
N ASP A 149 -9.80 -23.44 -6.71
CA ASP A 149 -8.52 -23.00 -6.12
C ASP A 149 -7.60 -22.30 -7.15
N GLY A 150 -8.22 -21.50 -8.06
CA GLY A 150 -7.51 -20.81 -9.12
C GLY A 150 -7.07 -21.71 -10.29
N LYS A 151 -7.40 -23.00 -10.28
CA LYS A 151 -7.07 -23.97 -11.35
C LYS A 151 -8.29 -24.36 -12.14
N LYS A 152 -8.12 -24.41 -13.46
CA LYS A 152 -9.14 -24.84 -14.42
C LYS A 152 -9.20 -26.38 -14.47
N PHE A 153 -10.39 -26.96 -14.44
CA PHE A 153 -10.62 -28.38 -14.70
C PHE A 153 -11.86 -28.61 -15.57
N VAL A 154 -11.97 -29.79 -16.16
CA VAL A 154 -13.05 -30.15 -17.10
C VAL A 154 -13.82 -31.34 -16.56
N VAL A 155 -15.13 -31.22 -16.47
CA VAL A 155 -16.06 -32.31 -16.21
C VAL A 155 -16.56 -32.84 -17.57
N LYS A 156 -16.31 -34.15 -17.86
CA LYS A 156 -16.65 -34.81 -19.12
C LYS A 156 -18.01 -35.51 -19.08
#